data_ac3fad8179d97261615f2031561d348a
#
_entry.id   ac3fad8179d97261615f2031561d348a
#
_cell.length_a   1.000
_cell.length_b   1.000
_cell.length_c   1.000
_cell.angle_alpha   90.00
_cell.angle_beta   90.00
_cell.angle_gamma   90.00
#
_symmetry.space_group_name_H-M   'P 1'
#
loop_
_entity.id
_entity.type
_entity.pdbx_description
1 polymer ?
#
loop_
_entity_poly.entity_id
_entity_poly.type
_entity_poly.pdbx_seq_one_letter_code
_entity_poly.pdbx_strand_id
1 'polypeptide(L)'
;TLKEVSLRLFARVMTYGDENQNNNYILAEHFKELNASVPQEVKALIDKRSEDKTVDNLLAYERPSAGNYVYGLLNYGHPYFSIRALSEKIKVARMENSDLIEIGYSANDPGIAYNTLEILNEEFIDQYQRIRFGETDNVIRFFEGEVARLYKLLTNAEDSLISYNVAKRIINYGEQTKMVAVMDADHKGKQQEILLNNTTSKALADFFEHKLGNQATIIRGNNDSITELNNIPRLKSRIPHLELMN
;
A
#
# COMPACT_ATOMS: atom_id res chain seq x y z
N THR A 1 18.86 20.52 -9.55
CA THR A 1 18.98 21.98 -9.39
C THR A 1 20.28 22.51 -10.00
N LEU A 2 20.42 23.85 -10.26
CA LEU A 2 21.66 24.44 -10.84
C LEU A 2 22.90 24.16 -9.97
N LYS A 3 22.73 24.03 -8.67
CA LYS A 3 23.79 23.62 -7.74
C LYS A 3 24.30 22.20 -8.05
N GLU A 4 23.41 21.26 -8.26
CA GLU A 4 23.76 19.88 -8.63
C GLU A 4 24.44 19.84 -9.99
N VAL A 5 23.90 20.55 -10.98
CA VAL A 5 24.51 20.69 -12.31
C VAL A 5 25.96 21.21 -12.18
N SER A 6 26.18 22.27 -11.39
CA SER A 6 27.51 22.84 -11.15
C SER A 6 28.48 21.84 -10.51
N LEU A 7 28.04 21.16 -9.46
CA LEU A 7 28.87 20.18 -8.75
C LEU A 7 29.20 18.97 -9.62
N ARG A 8 28.24 18.45 -10.37
CA ARG A 8 28.46 17.36 -11.33
C ARG A 8 29.40 17.78 -12.44
N LEU A 9 29.22 18.99 -13.00
CA LEU A 9 30.12 19.51 -14.01
C LEU A 9 31.55 19.62 -13.48
N PHE A 10 31.74 20.16 -12.28
CA PHE A 10 33.06 20.26 -11.66
C PHE A 10 33.67 18.88 -11.37
N ALA A 11 32.87 17.95 -10.82
CA ALA A 11 33.31 16.58 -10.56
C ALA A 11 33.73 15.87 -11.85
N ARG A 12 32.91 15.97 -12.92
CA ARG A 12 33.18 15.38 -14.25
C ARG A 12 34.49 15.93 -14.85
N VAL A 13 34.66 17.25 -14.83
CA VAL A 13 35.86 17.90 -15.33
C VAL A 13 37.09 17.49 -14.53
N MET A 14 37.02 17.45 -13.22
CA MET A 14 38.17 17.06 -12.37
C MET A 14 38.51 15.57 -12.44
N THR A 15 37.52 14.73 -12.74
CA THR A 15 37.68 13.26 -12.90
C THR A 15 38.34 12.92 -14.22
N TYR A 16 37.87 13.54 -15.32
CA TYR A 16 38.21 13.13 -16.70
C TYR A 16 39.08 14.17 -17.45
N GLY A 17 39.31 15.38 -16.88
CA GLY A 17 40.17 16.37 -17.47
C GLY A 17 41.64 15.94 -17.52
N ASP A 18 42.37 16.43 -18.54
CA ASP A 18 43.80 16.18 -18.72
C ASP A 18 44.53 17.51 -19.02
N GLU A 19 45.69 17.72 -18.38
CA GLU A 19 46.50 18.91 -18.56
C GLU A 19 47.26 18.89 -19.89
N ASN A 20 47.46 17.73 -20.49
CA ASN A 20 48.32 17.53 -21.65
C ASN A 20 47.57 17.38 -22.95
N GLN A 21 46.28 17.03 -22.89
CA GLN A 21 45.45 16.75 -24.06
C GLN A 21 44.07 17.38 -23.93
N ASN A 22 43.64 18.02 -25.04
CA ASN A 22 42.23 18.42 -25.16
C ASN A 22 41.32 17.18 -25.25
N ASN A 23 40.28 17.16 -24.45
CA ASN A 23 39.33 16.11 -24.45
C ASN A 23 37.90 16.65 -24.53
N ASN A 24 36.92 15.76 -24.51
CA ASN A 24 35.50 16.11 -24.62
C ASN A 24 34.93 16.78 -23.36
N TYR A 25 35.72 16.90 -22.29
CA TYR A 25 35.26 17.44 -21.01
C TYR A 25 35.72 18.89 -20.81
N ILE A 26 36.97 19.20 -21.18
CA ILE A 26 37.58 20.53 -21.05
C ILE A 26 38.82 20.63 -21.93
N LEU A 27 39.15 21.83 -22.38
CA LEU A 27 40.42 22.09 -23.02
C LEU A 27 41.61 22.01 -22.04
N ALA A 28 42.73 21.47 -22.47
CA ALA A 28 43.92 21.25 -21.63
C ALA A 28 44.41 22.54 -20.91
N GLU A 29 44.36 23.67 -21.62
CA GLU A 29 44.73 24.96 -21.08
C GLU A 29 43.82 25.38 -19.92
N HIS A 30 42.51 25.31 -20.12
CA HIS A 30 41.53 25.64 -19.09
C HIS A 30 41.59 24.67 -17.91
N PHE A 31 41.84 23.37 -18.18
CA PHE A 31 42.01 22.39 -17.13
C PHE A 31 43.22 22.64 -16.28
N LYS A 32 44.35 23.03 -16.89
CA LYS A 32 45.57 23.38 -16.17
C LYS A 32 45.36 24.57 -15.25
N GLU A 33 44.70 25.62 -15.72
CA GLU A 33 44.32 26.77 -14.90
C GLU A 33 43.44 26.40 -13.72
N LEU A 34 42.39 25.60 -14.01
CA LEU A 34 41.48 25.10 -12.99
C LEU A 34 42.23 24.26 -11.95
N ASN A 35 43.01 23.28 -12.39
CA ASN A 35 43.76 22.39 -11.50
C ASN A 35 44.76 23.14 -10.64
N ALA A 36 45.40 24.21 -11.16
CA ALA A 36 46.29 25.06 -10.38
C ALA A 36 45.53 25.83 -9.26
N SER A 37 44.28 26.19 -9.47
CA SER A 37 43.45 26.94 -8.52
C SER A 37 42.83 26.08 -7.43
N VAL A 38 42.65 24.78 -7.68
CA VAL A 38 41.98 23.84 -6.75
C VAL A 38 42.91 23.46 -5.59
N PRO A 39 42.50 23.64 -4.31
CA PRO A 39 43.30 23.24 -3.14
C PRO A 39 43.49 21.72 -3.08
N GLN A 40 44.61 21.29 -2.46
CA GLN A 40 44.89 19.85 -2.30
C GLN A 40 43.83 19.09 -1.51
N GLU A 41 43.16 19.73 -0.55
CA GLU A 41 42.07 19.16 0.22
C GLU A 41 40.91 18.77 -0.68
N VAL A 42 40.55 19.61 -1.67
CA VAL A 42 39.47 19.34 -2.62
C VAL A 42 39.88 18.29 -3.65
N LYS A 43 41.16 18.31 -4.09
CA LYS A 43 41.72 17.28 -4.97
C LYS A 43 41.64 15.87 -4.34
N ALA A 44 41.83 15.78 -3.04
CA ALA A 44 41.72 14.51 -2.30
C ALA A 44 40.29 13.96 -2.25
N LEU A 45 39.26 14.79 -2.50
CA LEU A 45 37.85 14.35 -2.53
C LEU A 45 37.45 13.76 -3.87
N ILE A 46 38.31 13.88 -4.90
CA ILE A 46 38.01 13.45 -6.28
C ILE A 46 38.32 11.97 -6.41
N ASP A 47 37.29 11.17 -6.64
CA ASP A 47 37.41 9.76 -7.01
C ASP A 47 37.44 9.62 -8.54
N LYS A 48 38.64 9.33 -9.08
CA LYS A 48 38.83 9.16 -10.54
C LYS A 48 38.05 7.95 -11.15
N ARG A 49 37.40 7.16 -10.32
CA ARG A 49 36.61 5.98 -10.75
C ARG A 49 35.11 6.23 -10.76
N SER A 50 34.63 7.26 -10.06
CA SER A 50 33.21 7.53 -9.91
C SER A 50 32.96 9.03 -9.75
N GLU A 51 32.24 9.59 -10.73
CA GLU A 51 31.74 10.97 -10.69
C GLU A 51 30.78 11.18 -9.52
N ASP A 52 29.84 10.24 -9.29
CA ASP A 52 28.83 10.35 -8.25
C ASP A 52 29.46 10.41 -6.84
N LYS A 53 30.47 9.56 -6.57
CA LYS A 53 31.20 9.63 -5.29
C LYS A 53 31.94 10.95 -5.11
N THR A 54 32.47 11.50 -6.19
CA THR A 54 33.09 12.82 -6.15
C THR A 54 32.07 13.88 -5.79
N VAL A 55 30.88 13.83 -6.38
CA VAL A 55 29.79 14.76 -6.05
C VAL A 55 29.37 14.63 -4.59
N ASP A 56 29.19 13.41 -4.08
CA ASP A 56 28.84 13.16 -2.68
C ASP A 56 29.90 13.71 -1.72
N ASN A 57 31.17 13.48 -2.02
CA ASN A 57 32.27 13.99 -1.24
C ASN A 57 32.31 15.53 -1.22
N LEU A 58 32.10 16.17 -2.37
CA LEU A 58 32.05 17.63 -2.51
C LEU A 58 30.86 18.22 -1.75
N LEU A 59 29.68 17.58 -1.81
CA LEU A 59 28.52 17.99 -1.04
C LEU A 59 28.73 17.87 0.47
N ALA A 60 29.37 16.79 0.91
CA ALA A 60 29.72 16.62 2.32
C ALA A 60 30.77 17.64 2.84
N TYR A 61 31.69 18.07 1.96
CA TYR A 61 32.70 19.06 2.28
C TYR A 61 32.16 20.49 2.25
N GLU A 62 31.14 20.77 1.42
CA GLU A 62 30.61 22.12 1.27
C GLU A 62 30.03 22.65 2.58
N ARG A 63 30.48 23.81 2.99
CA ARG A 63 30.00 24.57 4.15
C ARG A 63 29.86 26.04 3.79
N PRO A 64 28.82 26.75 4.25
CA PRO A 64 28.64 28.17 3.99
C PRO A 64 29.69 29.01 4.75
N SER A 65 30.90 29.03 4.21
CA SER A 65 32.04 29.75 4.76
C SER A 65 32.86 30.33 3.60
N ALA A 66 33.34 31.57 3.77
CA ALA A 66 34.18 32.24 2.77
C ALA A 66 35.51 31.51 2.52
N GLY A 67 35.98 30.69 3.47
CA GLY A 67 37.18 29.86 3.34
C GLY A 67 36.94 28.51 2.69
N ASN A 68 35.68 28.12 2.43
CA ASN A 68 35.39 26.85 1.79
C ASN A 68 35.45 27.00 0.26
N TYR A 69 36.38 26.30 -0.36
CA TYR A 69 36.62 26.42 -1.80
C TYR A 69 35.37 26.01 -2.63
N VAL A 70 34.71 24.94 -2.27
CA VAL A 70 33.52 24.45 -3.00
C VAL A 70 32.38 25.45 -2.89
N TYR A 71 32.15 26.01 -1.70
CA TYR A 71 31.17 27.06 -1.52
C TYR A 71 31.53 28.32 -2.34
N GLY A 72 32.82 28.71 -2.34
CA GLY A 72 33.33 29.80 -3.14
C GLY A 72 33.15 29.59 -4.64
N LEU A 73 33.44 28.40 -5.15
CA LEU A 73 33.26 27.99 -6.54
C LEU A 73 31.81 28.17 -7.00
N LEU A 74 30.86 27.76 -6.17
CA LEU A 74 29.45 27.86 -6.46
C LEU A 74 28.89 29.28 -6.40
N ASN A 75 29.39 30.10 -5.47
CA ASN A 75 28.73 31.37 -5.13
C ASN A 75 29.53 32.63 -5.56
N TYR A 76 30.87 32.56 -5.73
CA TYR A 76 31.69 33.74 -5.95
C TYR A 76 32.14 34.01 -7.38
N GLY A 77 31.36 33.53 -8.37
CA GLY A 77 31.50 34.04 -9.74
C GLY A 77 32.51 33.30 -10.60
N HIS A 78 32.81 32.02 -10.36
CA HIS A 78 33.56 31.21 -11.33
C HIS A 78 32.84 31.15 -12.67
N PRO A 79 33.54 31.38 -13.83
CA PRO A 79 32.91 31.53 -15.14
C PRO A 79 32.14 30.33 -15.62
N TYR A 80 32.45 29.10 -15.13
CA TYR A 80 31.83 27.84 -15.54
C TYR A 80 31.00 27.16 -14.43
N PHE A 81 31.43 27.33 -13.18
CA PHE A 81 30.87 26.54 -12.06
C PHE A 81 30.04 27.37 -11.09
N SER A 82 29.97 28.70 -11.20
CA SER A 82 29.06 29.44 -10.32
C SER A 82 27.60 29.31 -10.76
N ILE A 83 26.71 29.17 -9.78
CA ILE A 83 25.26 29.11 -10.01
C ILE A 83 24.79 30.32 -10.81
N ARG A 84 25.33 31.48 -10.51
CA ARG A 84 25.02 32.71 -11.22
C ARG A 84 25.44 32.66 -12.69
N ALA A 85 26.68 32.24 -13.00
CA ALA A 85 27.17 32.14 -14.37
C ALA A 85 26.35 31.10 -15.19
N LEU A 86 26.01 29.99 -14.57
CA LEU A 86 25.12 29.00 -15.22
C LEU A 86 23.75 29.60 -15.52
N SER A 87 23.12 30.26 -14.53
CA SER A 87 21.80 30.86 -14.69
C SER A 87 21.75 31.96 -15.78
N GLU A 88 22.81 32.78 -15.90
CA GLU A 88 22.90 33.85 -16.90
C GLU A 88 23.14 33.32 -18.33
N LYS A 89 23.83 32.18 -18.48
CA LYS A 89 24.23 31.61 -19.78
C LYS A 89 23.26 30.54 -20.31
N ILE A 90 22.45 29.94 -19.45
CA ILE A 90 21.40 28.98 -19.85
C ILE A 90 20.22 29.74 -20.42
N LYS A 91 19.81 29.37 -21.62
CA LYS A 91 18.59 29.87 -22.28
C LYS A 91 17.63 28.73 -22.46
N VAL A 92 16.39 28.92 -22.02
CA VAL A 92 15.32 27.93 -22.19
C VAL A 92 14.19 28.60 -22.97
N ALA A 93 13.79 28.00 -24.06
CA ALA A 93 12.69 28.48 -24.89
C ALA A 93 11.76 27.32 -25.24
N ARG A 94 10.45 27.58 -25.26
CA ARG A 94 9.49 26.63 -25.83
C ARG A 94 9.41 26.87 -27.34
N MET A 95 9.51 25.79 -28.12
CA MET A 95 9.30 25.88 -29.55
C MET A 95 7.82 26.14 -29.87
N GLU A 96 7.56 27.12 -30.70
CA GLU A 96 6.20 27.51 -31.04
C GLU A 96 5.36 26.34 -31.57
N ASN A 97 4.12 26.24 -31.07
CA ASN A 97 3.15 25.21 -31.43
C ASN A 97 3.58 23.75 -31.15
N SER A 98 4.54 23.53 -30.28
CA SER A 98 4.97 22.20 -29.89
C SER A 98 5.13 22.04 -28.36
N ASP A 99 5.24 20.80 -27.89
CA ASP A 99 5.61 20.49 -26.50
C ASP A 99 7.12 20.33 -26.33
N LEU A 100 7.90 20.76 -27.32
CA LEU A 100 9.35 20.72 -27.28
C LEU A 100 9.91 21.95 -26.58
N ILE A 101 10.97 21.71 -25.80
CA ILE A 101 11.73 22.74 -25.08
C ILE A 101 13.13 22.74 -25.67
N GLU A 102 13.59 23.91 -26.11
CA GLU A 102 14.97 24.13 -26.52
C GLU A 102 15.77 24.64 -25.34
N ILE A 103 16.91 23.99 -25.05
CA ILE A 103 17.85 24.40 -23.99
C ILE A 103 19.16 24.75 -24.67
N GLY A 104 19.60 25.99 -24.53
CA GLY A 104 20.87 26.50 -25.06
C GLY A 104 21.81 26.91 -23.93
N TYR A 105 23.09 26.64 -24.09
CA TYR A 105 24.16 27.11 -23.20
C TYR A 105 25.36 27.58 -24.02
N SER A 106 25.99 28.68 -23.63
CA SER A 106 27.15 29.24 -24.33
C SER A 106 28.36 29.33 -23.39
N ALA A 107 29.46 28.71 -23.76
CA ALA A 107 30.74 28.80 -23.07
C ALA A 107 31.90 28.92 -24.05
N ASN A 108 33.04 29.42 -23.58
CA ASN A 108 34.29 29.54 -24.40
C ASN A 108 34.96 28.17 -24.58
N ASP A 109 34.58 27.19 -23.80
CA ASP A 109 35.10 25.83 -23.83
C ASP A 109 34.01 24.87 -24.35
N PRO A 110 34.25 24.20 -25.51
CA PRO A 110 33.26 23.31 -26.11
C PRO A 110 32.95 22.08 -25.24
N GLY A 111 33.93 21.56 -24.49
CA GLY A 111 33.75 20.46 -23.57
C GLY A 111 32.82 20.86 -22.40
N ILE A 112 33.06 22.03 -21.81
CA ILE A 112 32.20 22.61 -20.77
C ILE A 112 30.78 22.84 -21.31
N ALA A 113 30.64 23.37 -22.54
CA ALA A 113 29.34 23.63 -23.12
C ALA A 113 28.53 22.33 -23.31
N TYR A 114 29.16 21.31 -23.89
CA TYR A 114 28.53 20.02 -24.10
C TYR A 114 28.11 19.33 -22.79
N ASN A 115 29.04 19.19 -21.86
CA ASN A 115 28.79 18.51 -20.60
C ASN A 115 27.78 19.26 -19.72
N THR A 116 27.75 20.58 -19.76
CA THR A 116 26.73 21.36 -19.05
C THR A 116 25.33 21.03 -19.57
N LEU A 117 25.12 20.97 -20.89
CA LEU A 117 23.83 20.64 -21.50
C LEU A 117 23.43 19.20 -21.21
N GLU A 118 24.38 18.27 -21.28
CA GLU A 118 24.12 16.86 -20.97
C GLU A 118 23.66 16.67 -19.54
N ILE A 119 24.42 17.18 -18.56
CA ILE A 119 24.08 17.12 -17.14
C ILE A 119 22.76 17.85 -16.84
N LEU A 120 22.53 19.01 -17.47
CA LEU A 120 21.30 19.77 -17.29
C LEU A 120 20.08 18.99 -17.80
N ASN A 121 20.22 18.29 -18.92
CA ASN A 121 19.14 17.45 -19.45
C ASN A 121 18.87 16.25 -18.54
N GLU A 122 19.89 15.57 -18.05
CA GLU A 122 19.74 14.46 -17.09
C GLU A 122 19.06 14.95 -15.80
N GLU A 123 19.53 16.03 -15.21
CA GLU A 123 18.94 16.61 -14.00
C GLU A 123 17.49 17.10 -14.22
N PHE A 124 17.20 17.63 -15.41
CA PHE A 124 15.83 18.03 -15.76
C PHE A 124 14.89 16.83 -15.83
N ILE A 125 15.32 15.74 -16.46
CA ILE A 125 14.53 14.51 -16.57
C ILE A 125 14.27 13.93 -15.16
N ASP A 126 15.31 13.84 -14.33
CA ASP A 126 15.20 13.34 -12.97
C ASP A 126 14.26 14.19 -12.10
N GLN A 127 14.40 15.52 -12.17
CA GLN A 127 13.53 16.46 -11.46
C GLN A 127 12.07 16.37 -11.96
N TYR A 128 11.88 16.29 -13.26
CA TYR A 128 10.57 16.14 -13.85
C TYR A 128 9.89 14.84 -13.41
N GLN A 129 10.64 13.74 -13.39
CA GLN A 129 10.14 12.45 -12.91
C GLN A 129 9.77 12.52 -11.42
N ARG A 130 10.62 13.11 -10.59
CA ARG A 130 10.34 13.29 -9.15
C ARG A 130 9.09 14.12 -8.89
N ILE A 131 8.91 15.21 -9.63
CA ILE A 131 7.73 16.08 -9.48
C ILE A 131 6.48 15.36 -9.99
N ARG A 132 6.54 14.75 -11.16
CA ARG A 132 5.38 14.14 -11.82
C ARG A 132 4.91 12.84 -11.15
N PHE A 133 5.85 12.02 -10.71
CA PHE A 133 5.55 10.69 -10.18
C PHE A 133 5.60 10.63 -8.65
N GLY A 134 6.24 11.58 -7.99
CA GLY A 134 6.36 11.58 -6.53
C GLY A 134 5.00 11.63 -5.81
N GLU A 135 4.03 12.40 -6.31
CA GLU A 135 2.68 12.41 -5.77
C GLU A 135 1.95 11.09 -6.08
N THR A 136 2.13 10.55 -7.29
CA THR A 136 1.53 9.28 -7.70
C THR A 136 2.06 8.11 -6.87
N ASP A 137 3.36 8.06 -6.62
CA ASP A 137 3.98 7.04 -5.77
C ASP A 137 3.45 7.08 -4.33
N ASN A 138 3.23 8.25 -3.77
CA ASN A 138 2.63 8.40 -2.45
C ASN A 138 1.18 7.88 -2.42
N VAL A 139 0.41 8.15 -3.47
CA VAL A 139 -0.96 7.65 -3.62
C VAL A 139 -0.95 6.12 -3.78
N ILE A 140 -0.05 5.57 -4.59
CA ILE A 140 0.11 4.12 -4.77
C ILE A 140 0.43 3.47 -3.42
N ARG A 141 1.43 3.95 -2.69
CA ARG A 141 1.80 3.41 -1.37
C ARG A 141 0.67 3.49 -0.36
N PHE A 142 -0.11 4.58 -0.39
CA PHE A 142 -1.30 4.70 0.45
C PHE A 142 -2.31 3.60 0.14
N PHE A 143 -2.64 3.39 -1.14
CA PHE A 143 -3.58 2.33 -1.52
C PHE A 143 -3.05 0.93 -1.27
N GLU A 144 -1.77 0.68 -1.49
CA GLU A 144 -1.13 -0.60 -1.13
C GLU A 144 -1.24 -0.89 0.37
N GLY A 145 -0.99 0.13 1.19
CA GLY A 145 -1.16 0.03 2.64
C GLY A 145 -2.60 -0.23 3.05
N GLU A 146 -3.57 0.43 2.39
CA GLU A 146 -4.99 0.25 2.67
C GLU A 146 -5.50 -1.12 2.23
N VAL A 147 -5.05 -1.62 1.07
CA VAL A 147 -5.34 -2.99 0.61
C VAL A 147 -4.79 -4.02 1.60
N ALA A 148 -3.55 -3.87 2.05
CA ALA A 148 -2.96 -4.77 3.03
C ALA A 148 -3.73 -4.76 4.37
N ARG A 149 -4.17 -3.58 4.83
CA ARG A 149 -5.01 -3.42 6.03
C ARG A 149 -6.36 -4.11 5.88
N LEU A 150 -7.04 -3.89 4.77
CA LEU A 150 -8.35 -4.50 4.48
C LEU A 150 -8.25 -6.00 4.33
N TYR A 151 -7.21 -6.50 3.67
CA TYR A 151 -6.95 -7.94 3.55
C TYR A 151 -6.79 -8.60 4.93
N LYS A 152 -6.04 -7.97 5.83
CA LYS A 152 -5.90 -8.46 7.20
C LYS A 152 -7.24 -8.47 7.97
N LEU A 153 -8.07 -7.44 7.79
CA LEU A 153 -9.39 -7.41 8.40
C LEU A 153 -10.29 -8.51 7.84
N LEU A 154 -10.27 -8.74 6.52
CA LEU A 154 -11.01 -9.81 5.88
C LEU A 154 -10.59 -11.18 6.43
N THR A 155 -9.29 -11.47 6.44
CA THR A 155 -8.77 -12.74 6.98
C THR A 155 -9.19 -12.95 8.44
N ASN A 156 -9.10 -11.93 9.27
CA ASN A 156 -9.53 -12.02 10.68
C ASN A 156 -11.05 -12.29 10.80
N ALA A 157 -11.85 -11.67 9.92
CA ALA A 157 -13.30 -11.91 9.89
C ALA A 157 -13.63 -13.34 9.41
N GLU A 158 -12.94 -13.82 8.38
CA GLU A 158 -13.06 -15.19 7.88
C GLU A 158 -12.67 -16.21 8.95
N ASP A 159 -11.53 -16.02 9.64
CA ASP A 159 -11.09 -16.88 10.73
C ASP A 159 -12.09 -16.89 11.88
N SER A 160 -12.66 -15.72 12.22
CA SER A 160 -13.70 -15.60 13.24
C SER A 160 -14.97 -16.33 12.83
N LEU A 161 -15.38 -16.22 11.57
CA LEU A 161 -16.53 -16.93 11.03
C LEU A 161 -16.30 -18.45 11.04
N ILE A 162 -15.13 -18.90 10.60
CA ILE A 162 -14.75 -20.31 10.63
C ILE A 162 -14.77 -20.84 12.06
N SER A 163 -14.16 -20.10 13.01
CA SER A 163 -14.14 -20.46 14.42
C SER A 163 -15.55 -20.54 15.02
N TYR A 164 -16.41 -19.59 14.69
CA TYR A 164 -17.81 -19.61 15.07
C TYR A 164 -18.56 -20.84 14.51
N ASN A 165 -18.39 -21.10 13.22
CA ASN A 165 -19.02 -22.26 12.56
C ASN A 165 -18.56 -23.57 13.18
N VAL A 166 -17.26 -23.73 13.45
CA VAL A 166 -16.70 -24.91 14.12
C VAL A 166 -17.27 -25.06 15.53
N ALA A 167 -17.26 -23.98 16.33
CA ALA A 167 -17.76 -23.98 17.70
C ALA A 167 -19.26 -24.33 17.77
N LYS A 168 -20.04 -23.88 16.79
CA LYS A 168 -21.48 -24.15 16.68
C LYS A 168 -21.80 -25.41 15.86
N ARG A 169 -20.78 -26.11 15.36
CA ARG A 169 -20.92 -27.30 14.50
C ARG A 169 -21.77 -27.03 13.25
N ILE A 170 -21.67 -25.83 12.69
CA ILE A 170 -22.38 -25.45 11.47
C ILE A 170 -21.55 -25.90 10.27
N ILE A 171 -21.97 -27.00 9.62
CA ILE A 171 -21.29 -27.53 8.44
C ILE A 171 -21.85 -26.85 7.17
N ASN A 172 -23.16 -26.70 7.10
CA ASN A 172 -23.85 -26.05 6.01
C ASN A 172 -25.09 -25.32 6.56
N TYR A 173 -25.02 -23.99 6.65
CA TYR A 173 -26.07 -23.18 7.21
C TYR A 173 -27.42 -23.38 6.49
N GLY A 174 -27.43 -23.40 5.15
CA GLY A 174 -28.63 -23.56 4.33
C GLY A 174 -29.32 -24.91 4.54
N GLU A 175 -28.56 -26.00 4.56
CA GLU A 175 -29.09 -27.32 4.79
C GLU A 175 -29.53 -27.55 6.24
N GLN A 176 -28.79 -27.04 7.18
CA GLN A 176 -29.12 -27.11 8.61
C GLN A 176 -30.41 -26.33 8.91
N THR A 177 -30.59 -25.15 8.33
CA THR A 177 -31.83 -24.36 8.50
C THR A 177 -33.04 -25.08 7.91
N LYS A 178 -32.89 -25.68 6.73
CA LYS A 178 -33.96 -26.51 6.15
C LYS A 178 -34.31 -27.70 7.05
N MET A 179 -33.27 -28.39 7.54
CA MET A 179 -33.47 -29.55 8.41
C MET A 179 -34.17 -29.19 9.71
N VAL A 180 -33.80 -28.06 10.32
CA VAL A 180 -34.46 -27.52 11.53
C VAL A 180 -35.90 -27.16 11.23
N ALA A 181 -36.19 -26.51 10.10
CA ALA A 181 -37.56 -26.17 9.70
C ALA A 181 -38.45 -27.44 9.47
N VAL A 182 -37.89 -28.47 8.84
CA VAL A 182 -38.59 -29.75 8.65
C VAL A 182 -38.85 -30.44 10.00
N MET A 183 -37.82 -30.45 10.89
CA MET A 183 -38.00 -31.03 12.25
C MET A 183 -39.05 -30.27 13.06
N ASP A 184 -39.06 -28.93 13.01
CA ASP A 184 -40.07 -28.12 13.72
C ASP A 184 -41.50 -28.40 13.18
N ALA A 185 -41.66 -28.55 11.86
CA ALA A 185 -42.91 -28.91 11.24
C ALA A 185 -43.36 -30.32 11.66
N ASP A 186 -42.45 -31.31 11.68
CA ASP A 186 -42.74 -32.68 12.13
C ASP A 186 -43.12 -32.71 13.63
N HIS A 187 -42.41 -31.96 14.45
CA HIS A 187 -42.75 -31.82 15.88
C HIS A 187 -44.14 -31.18 16.10
N LYS A 188 -44.48 -30.14 15.36
CA LYS A 188 -45.82 -29.52 15.42
C LYS A 188 -46.91 -30.50 14.96
N GLY A 189 -46.64 -31.25 13.90
CA GLY A 189 -47.54 -32.31 13.43
C GLY A 189 -47.81 -33.38 14.50
N LYS A 190 -46.75 -33.90 15.11
CA LYS A 190 -46.87 -34.87 16.21
C LYS A 190 -47.56 -34.29 17.44
N GLN A 191 -47.32 -33.04 17.79
CA GLN A 191 -48.03 -32.36 18.87
C GLN A 191 -49.55 -32.30 18.61
N GLN A 192 -49.94 -31.95 17.37
CA GLN A 192 -51.37 -31.91 16.98
C GLN A 192 -52.02 -33.32 17.01
N GLU A 193 -51.28 -34.31 16.55
CA GLU A 193 -51.74 -35.69 16.59
C GLU A 193 -51.95 -36.19 18.04
N ILE A 194 -51.00 -35.92 18.92
CA ILE A 194 -51.12 -36.25 20.36
C ILE A 194 -52.30 -35.51 21.00
N LEU A 195 -52.49 -34.24 20.65
CA LEU A 195 -53.60 -33.42 21.15
C LEU A 195 -54.96 -34.00 20.66
N LEU A 196 -55.03 -34.37 19.40
CA LEU A 196 -56.22 -34.98 18.81
C LEU A 196 -56.52 -36.33 19.48
N ASN A 197 -55.51 -37.20 19.62
CA ASN A 197 -55.65 -38.50 20.26
C ASN A 197 -56.09 -38.35 21.72
N ASN A 198 -55.51 -37.35 22.42
CA ASN A 198 -55.89 -37.10 23.84
C ASN A 198 -57.32 -36.58 23.96
N THR A 199 -57.74 -35.66 23.05
CA THR A 199 -59.13 -35.16 23.05
C THR A 199 -60.11 -36.24 22.63
N THR A 200 -59.74 -37.08 21.68
CA THR A 200 -60.59 -38.24 21.25
C THR A 200 -60.74 -39.29 22.35
N SER A 201 -59.57 -39.59 23.03
CA SER A 201 -59.56 -40.50 24.17
C SER A 201 -60.40 -39.98 25.35
N LYS A 202 -60.32 -38.67 25.61
CA LYS A 202 -61.12 -38.01 26.62
C LYS A 202 -62.63 -38.03 26.28
N ALA A 203 -63.00 -37.72 25.05
CA ALA A 203 -64.33 -37.75 24.58
C ALA A 203 -64.93 -39.18 24.60
N LEU A 204 -64.12 -40.21 24.30
CA LEU A 204 -64.52 -41.64 24.43
C LEU A 204 -64.70 -42.02 25.91
N ALA A 205 -63.78 -41.57 26.78
CA ALA A 205 -63.90 -41.79 28.24
C ALA A 205 -65.21 -41.16 28.78
N ASP A 206 -65.47 -39.89 28.41
CA ASP A 206 -66.71 -39.18 28.81
C ASP A 206 -67.94 -39.87 28.26
N PHE A 207 -67.91 -40.38 27.00
CA PHE A 207 -69.01 -41.16 26.39
C PHE A 207 -69.27 -42.47 27.14
N PHE A 208 -68.21 -43.21 27.51
CA PHE A 208 -68.36 -44.46 28.25
C PHE A 208 -68.77 -44.17 29.71
N GLU A 209 -68.34 -43.15 30.35
CA GLU A 209 -68.72 -42.70 31.67
C GLU A 209 -70.29 -42.39 31.66
N HIS A 210 -70.68 -41.63 30.68
CA HIS A 210 -72.15 -41.30 30.50
C HIS A 210 -72.99 -42.49 30.13
N LYS A 211 -72.48 -43.43 29.34
CA LYS A 211 -73.23 -44.62 28.90
C LYS A 211 -73.30 -45.77 29.91
N LEU A 212 -72.20 -45.97 30.65
CA LEU A 212 -72.05 -47.15 31.52
C LEU A 212 -72.13 -46.80 33.00
N GLY A 213 -72.36 -45.52 33.35
CA GLY A 213 -72.34 -45.04 34.74
C GLY A 213 -70.99 -45.26 35.40
N ASN A 214 -71.00 -45.47 36.71
CA ASN A 214 -69.73 -45.60 37.49
C ASN A 214 -68.86 -46.84 37.17
N GLN A 215 -69.19 -47.57 36.07
CA GLN A 215 -68.36 -48.70 35.60
C GLN A 215 -67.48 -48.38 34.39
N ALA A 216 -67.29 -47.10 34.04
CA ALA A 216 -66.42 -46.71 32.94
C ALA A 216 -64.97 -47.07 33.25
N THR A 217 -64.41 -47.94 32.43
CA THR A 217 -62.94 -48.23 32.53
C THR A 217 -62.17 -47.02 32.02
N ILE A 218 -61.41 -46.40 32.86
CA ILE A 218 -60.55 -45.27 32.47
C ILE A 218 -59.55 -45.77 31.43
N ILE A 219 -59.73 -45.38 30.17
CA ILE A 219 -58.74 -45.60 29.12
C ILE A 219 -57.59 -44.65 29.44
N ARG A 220 -56.54 -45.17 30.06
CA ARG A 220 -55.28 -44.42 30.25
C ARG A 220 -54.66 -44.18 28.89
N GLY A 221 -54.56 -42.91 28.48
CA GLY A 221 -53.87 -42.53 27.29
C GLY A 221 -52.50 -43.15 27.18
N ASN A 222 -52.06 -43.43 25.99
CA ASN A 222 -50.86 -44.18 25.71
C ASN A 222 -49.65 -43.54 26.44
N ASN A 223 -48.99 -44.32 27.28
CA ASN A 223 -47.79 -43.86 28.04
C ASN A 223 -46.71 -43.32 27.10
N ASP A 224 -46.66 -43.81 25.87
CA ASP A 224 -45.68 -43.34 24.84
C ASP A 224 -45.96 -41.89 24.43
N SER A 225 -47.21 -41.45 24.34
CA SER A 225 -47.58 -40.06 24.00
C SER A 225 -47.14 -39.08 25.10
N ILE A 226 -47.23 -39.46 26.38
CA ILE A 226 -46.76 -38.64 27.48
C ILE A 226 -45.22 -38.58 27.51
N THR A 227 -44.54 -39.67 27.14
CA THR A 227 -43.09 -39.74 27.10
C THR A 227 -42.53 -38.89 25.96
N GLU A 228 -43.19 -38.85 24.78
CA GLU A 228 -42.81 -37.97 23.66
C GLU A 228 -43.06 -36.50 23.98
N LEU A 229 -44.18 -36.14 24.63
CA LEU A 229 -44.44 -34.77 25.08
C LEU A 229 -43.38 -34.26 26.06
N ASN A 230 -42.91 -35.09 26.94
CA ASN A 230 -41.85 -34.76 27.89
C ASN A 230 -40.48 -34.60 27.24
N ASN A 231 -40.27 -35.11 26.03
CA ASN A 231 -39.01 -34.96 25.29
C ASN A 231 -38.95 -33.68 24.40
N ILE A 232 -40.06 -32.99 24.18
CA ILE A 232 -40.13 -31.76 23.40
C ILE A 232 -39.27 -30.65 23.98
N PRO A 233 -39.26 -30.36 25.31
CA PRO A 233 -38.36 -29.38 25.91
C PRO A 233 -36.89 -29.74 25.72
N ARG A 234 -36.55 -31.03 25.78
CA ARG A 234 -35.17 -31.53 25.57
C ARG A 234 -34.68 -31.32 24.15
N LEU A 235 -35.58 -31.42 23.13
CA LEU A 235 -35.25 -31.15 21.76
C LEU A 235 -35.14 -29.65 21.46
N LYS A 236 -35.97 -28.81 22.09
CA LYS A 236 -35.86 -27.34 22.01
C LYS A 236 -34.51 -26.81 22.59
N SER A 237 -34.00 -27.42 23.65
CA SER A 237 -32.71 -27.05 24.19
C SER A 237 -31.49 -27.41 23.30
N ARG A 238 -31.69 -28.25 22.29
CA ARG A 238 -30.66 -28.64 21.31
C ARG A 238 -30.67 -27.79 20.05
N ILE A 239 -31.65 -26.93 19.84
CA ILE A 239 -31.65 -25.91 18.79
C ILE A 239 -30.78 -24.76 19.30
N PRO A 240 -29.54 -24.56 18.78
CA PRO A 240 -28.71 -23.45 19.20
C PRO A 240 -29.45 -22.15 18.85
N HIS A 241 -29.55 -21.25 19.82
CA HIS A 241 -30.08 -19.89 19.74
C HIS A 241 -30.14 -19.28 18.33
N LEU A 242 -31.20 -19.51 17.60
CA LEU A 242 -31.57 -18.80 16.38
C LEU A 242 -32.32 -17.49 16.67
N GLU A 243 -32.57 -17.20 17.97
CA GLU A 243 -33.35 -16.02 18.40
C GLU A 243 -32.45 -14.77 18.65
N LEU A 244 -31.15 -14.79 18.32
CA LEU A 244 -30.25 -13.64 18.52
C LEU A 244 -29.84 -12.90 17.23
N MET A 245 -30.63 -13.07 16.15
CA MET A 245 -30.47 -12.27 14.95
C MET A 245 -31.83 -11.72 14.46
N ASN A 246 -32.38 -10.83 15.23
CA ASN A 246 -33.30 -9.77 14.83
C ASN A 246 -32.85 -8.45 15.42
#